data_002ae4e05f423952cfd389a5e466fae7
#
_entry.id   002ae4e05f423952cfd389a5e466fae7
#
_cell.length_a   1.000
_cell.length_b   1.000
_cell.length_c   1.000
_cell.angle_alpha   90.00
_cell.angle_beta   90.00
_cell.angle_gamma   90.00
#
_symmetry.space_group_name_H-M   'P 1'
#
loop_
_entity.id
_entity.type
_entity.pdbx_description
1 polymer ?
#
loop_
_entity_poly.entity_id
_entity_poly.type
_entity_poly.pdbx_seq_one_letter_code
_entity_poly.pdbx_strand_id
1 'polypeptide(L)'
;IAYRHPDYEKLRKADDSCIVSDDYLKSLEEKLGQAALLAKKAGFDAVDIKSCHGYLLAELTSAYTRKGEYGGSFENRTRLLRNGIAAAKAYEEDTFLVTARIGVFDGFPYPYGFGVKEGKGIQPDMEEPIALMKLLYEDYHMPMVNLTMGNPYVSTHVTRPFDQGKYVPEEHPLYGVARLINGIGEVKKAVPGMVISASGPSYLRQYSDLFAAGAIKEGLCDQMLFGRMSFANPEFPKQIIENGRVDFKKVCISCGKCGDLIRAGKPTGCVVRDTEVYLKYYQEFRQENAV
;
A
#
# COMPACT_ATOMS: atom_id res chain seq x y z
N ILE A 1 7.40 -16.92 3.56
CA ILE A 1 8.10 -15.95 2.69
C ILE A 1 8.15 -16.47 1.26
N ALA A 2 8.19 -15.57 0.28
CA ALA A 2 8.32 -15.95 -1.12
C ALA A 2 9.77 -16.37 -1.47
N TYR A 3 10.75 -15.67 -0.93
CA TYR A 3 12.18 -15.90 -1.16
C TYR A 3 13.01 -15.25 -0.04
N ARG A 4 14.32 -15.52 -0.03
CA ARG A 4 15.25 -14.90 0.93
C ARG A 4 15.48 -13.44 0.57
N HIS A 5 15.07 -12.54 1.46
CA HIS A 5 15.20 -11.09 1.28
C HIS A 5 16.02 -10.50 2.41
N PRO A 6 17.21 -9.91 2.15
CA PRO A 6 18.18 -9.55 3.19
C PRO A 6 17.63 -8.53 4.21
N ASP A 7 16.75 -7.61 3.79
CA ASP A 7 16.17 -6.63 4.72
C ASP A 7 14.99 -7.18 5.52
N TYR A 8 14.23 -8.14 4.97
CA TYR A 8 13.18 -8.81 5.75
C TYR A 8 13.76 -9.76 6.80
N GLU A 9 14.91 -10.39 6.52
CA GLU A 9 15.61 -11.24 7.47
C GLU A 9 16.12 -10.49 8.71
N LYS A 10 16.40 -9.18 8.57
CA LYS A 10 16.72 -8.30 9.71
C LYS A 10 15.53 -8.10 10.66
N LEU A 11 14.30 -8.20 10.15
CA LEU A 11 13.07 -8.01 10.93
C LEU A 11 12.54 -9.31 11.53
N ARG A 12 12.72 -10.41 10.84
CA ARG A 12 12.18 -11.72 11.21
C ARG A 12 13.16 -12.81 10.81
N LYS A 13 13.49 -13.67 11.75
CA LYS A 13 14.32 -14.85 11.47
C LYS A 13 13.53 -15.77 10.54
N ALA A 14 14.07 -16.01 9.36
CA ALA A 14 13.53 -16.96 8.39
C ALA A 14 14.70 -17.71 7.75
N ASP A 15 14.51 -18.98 7.48
CA ASP A 15 15.45 -19.80 6.73
C ASP A 15 14.75 -20.38 5.48
N ASP A 16 15.43 -21.24 4.75
CA ASP A 16 14.91 -21.80 3.50
C ASP A 16 13.65 -22.65 3.70
N SER A 17 13.43 -23.20 4.90
CA SER A 17 12.22 -23.97 5.23
C SER A 17 10.97 -23.09 5.30
N CYS A 18 11.15 -21.78 5.45
CA CYS A 18 10.07 -20.79 5.44
C CYS A 18 9.62 -20.39 4.03
N ILE A 19 10.36 -20.79 2.98
CA ILE A 19 10.00 -20.47 1.59
C ILE A 19 8.83 -21.37 1.17
N VAL A 20 7.72 -20.71 0.82
CA VAL A 20 6.51 -21.44 0.39
C VAL A 20 6.71 -22.11 -0.97
N SER A 21 6.16 -23.33 -1.13
CA SER A 21 6.23 -24.08 -2.39
C SER A 21 5.35 -23.47 -3.49
N ASP A 22 5.62 -23.84 -4.74
CA ASP A 22 4.78 -23.44 -5.88
C ASP A 22 3.38 -24.07 -5.77
N ASP A 23 3.25 -25.29 -5.26
CA ASP A 23 1.94 -25.92 -5.00
C ASP A 23 1.11 -25.13 -3.98
N TYR A 24 1.76 -24.63 -2.91
CA TYR A 24 1.09 -23.77 -1.95
C TYR A 24 0.61 -22.47 -2.61
N LEU A 25 1.47 -21.83 -3.40
CA LEU A 25 1.11 -20.60 -4.10
C LEU A 25 -0.04 -20.82 -5.09
N LYS A 26 -0.02 -21.92 -5.82
CA LYS A 26 -1.10 -22.32 -6.72
C LYS A 26 -2.42 -22.52 -5.96
N SER A 27 -2.38 -23.11 -4.77
CA SER A 27 -3.58 -23.25 -3.93
C SER A 27 -4.17 -21.92 -3.47
N LEU A 28 -3.35 -20.86 -3.38
CA LEU A 28 -3.81 -19.52 -3.00
C LEU A 28 -4.59 -18.82 -4.12
N GLU A 29 -4.33 -19.15 -5.39
CA GLU A 29 -5.08 -18.59 -6.51
C GLU A 29 -6.58 -18.88 -6.36
N GLU A 30 -6.94 -20.13 -6.08
CA GLU A 30 -8.32 -20.53 -5.83
C GLU A 30 -8.89 -19.90 -4.54
N LYS A 31 -8.09 -19.86 -3.47
CA LYS A 31 -8.50 -19.26 -2.19
C LYS A 31 -8.84 -17.77 -2.30
N LEU A 32 -8.15 -17.02 -3.15
CA LEU A 32 -8.50 -15.62 -3.43
C LEU A 32 -9.87 -15.51 -4.09
N GLY A 33 -10.20 -16.39 -5.03
CA GLY A 33 -11.55 -16.48 -5.59
C GLY A 33 -12.61 -16.84 -4.56
N GLN A 34 -12.34 -17.84 -3.70
CA GLN A 34 -13.24 -18.23 -2.61
C GLN A 34 -13.48 -17.08 -1.63
N ALA A 35 -12.44 -16.31 -1.30
CA ALA A 35 -12.56 -15.12 -0.45
C ALA A 35 -13.44 -14.04 -1.08
N ALA A 36 -13.31 -13.81 -2.40
CA ALA A 36 -14.19 -12.90 -3.13
C ALA A 36 -15.66 -13.34 -3.08
N LEU A 37 -15.93 -14.64 -3.29
CA LEU A 37 -17.29 -15.20 -3.17
C LEU A 37 -17.86 -15.01 -1.76
N LEU A 38 -17.05 -15.22 -0.71
CA LEU A 38 -17.49 -15.04 0.68
C LEU A 38 -17.81 -13.58 0.97
N ALA A 39 -16.99 -12.64 0.51
CA ALA A 39 -17.24 -11.21 0.66
C ALA A 39 -18.55 -10.80 -0.04
N LYS A 40 -18.76 -11.26 -1.28
CA LYS A 40 -20.01 -11.03 -2.01
C LYS A 40 -21.23 -11.55 -1.25
N LYS A 41 -21.18 -12.81 -0.75
CA LYS A 41 -22.24 -13.40 0.07
C LYS A 41 -22.49 -12.65 1.37
N ALA A 42 -21.46 -12.00 1.93
CA ALA A 42 -21.57 -11.18 3.13
C ALA A 42 -22.14 -9.77 2.86
N GLY A 43 -22.42 -9.43 1.59
CA GLY A 43 -23.02 -8.16 1.21
C GLY A 43 -22.04 -7.00 1.06
N PHE A 44 -20.75 -7.28 0.81
CA PHE A 44 -19.78 -6.24 0.42
C PHE A 44 -19.99 -5.85 -1.05
N ASP A 45 -19.71 -4.57 -1.37
CA ASP A 45 -19.80 -4.03 -2.73
C ASP A 45 -18.54 -4.30 -3.55
N ALA A 46 -17.42 -4.63 -2.88
CA ALA A 46 -16.16 -4.92 -3.55
C ALA A 46 -15.20 -5.74 -2.69
N VAL A 47 -14.18 -6.33 -3.35
CA VAL A 47 -12.97 -6.85 -2.72
C VAL A 47 -11.74 -6.17 -3.29
N ASP A 48 -10.70 -5.98 -2.46
CA ASP A 48 -9.43 -5.39 -2.82
C ASP A 48 -8.30 -6.39 -2.60
N ILE A 49 -7.72 -6.93 -3.69
CA ILE A 49 -6.63 -7.90 -3.62
C ILE A 49 -5.33 -7.18 -3.34
N LYS A 50 -4.73 -7.47 -2.19
CA LYS A 50 -3.56 -6.76 -1.71
C LYS A 50 -2.24 -7.35 -2.22
N SER A 51 -1.51 -6.58 -3.04
CA SER A 51 -0.14 -6.85 -3.48
C SER A 51 0.78 -5.67 -3.16
N CYS A 52 0.97 -5.37 -1.87
CA CYS A 52 1.82 -4.28 -1.41
C CYS A 52 2.38 -4.53 -0.01
N HIS A 53 3.32 -3.68 0.44
CA HIS A 53 3.81 -3.59 1.82
C HIS A 53 4.58 -4.83 2.31
N GLY A 54 5.22 -5.60 1.41
CA GLY A 54 6.01 -6.78 1.77
C GLY A 54 5.18 -7.95 2.32
N TYR A 55 3.91 -8.06 1.91
CA TYR A 55 3.13 -9.30 2.07
C TYR A 55 3.38 -10.23 0.89
N LEU A 56 2.96 -11.48 0.98
CA LEU A 56 3.34 -12.55 0.07
C LEU A 56 3.20 -12.19 -1.42
N LEU A 57 2.09 -11.58 -1.84
CA LEU A 57 1.90 -11.17 -3.23
C LEU A 57 2.90 -10.08 -3.65
N ALA A 58 3.22 -9.14 -2.74
CA ALA A 58 4.22 -8.11 -2.99
C ALA A 58 5.65 -8.67 -2.95
N GLU A 59 5.95 -9.63 -2.05
CA GLU A 59 7.24 -10.34 -2.07
C GLU A 59 7.46 -11.03 -3.42
N LEU A 60 6.41 -11.62 -4.01
CA LEU A 60 6.51 -12.28 -5.32
C LEU A 60 6.82 -11.31 -6.44
N THR A 61 6.29 -10.09 -6.45
CA THR A 61 6.59 -9.12 -7.52
C THR A 61 8.07 -8.76 -7.61
N SER A 62 8.81 -8.86 -6.49
CA SER A 62 10.27 -8.66 -6.41
C SER A 62 11.09 -9.95 -6.33
N ALA A 63 10.49 -11.12 -6.57
CA ALA A 63 11.14 -12.42 -6.42
C ALA A 63 12.01 -12.81 -7.64
N TYR A 64 12.92 -11.93 -8.05
CA TYR A 64 13.82 -12.18 -9.21
C TYR A 64 14.72 -13.39 -9.00
N THR A 65 15.13 -13.67 -7.78
CA THR A 65 16.04 -14.78 -7.44
C THR A 65 15.31 -16.09 -7.11
N ARG A 66 13.97 -16.06 -6.94
CA ARG A 66 13.18 -17.25 -6.71
C ARG A 66 13.20 -18.15 -7.96
N LYS A 67 13.41 -19.43 -7.77
CA LYS A 67 13.24 -20.49 -8.80
C LYS A 67 11.78 -20.94 -8.85
N GLY A 68 11.38 -21.54 -9.98
CA GLY A 68 10.05 -22.11 -10.16
C GLY A 68 9.06 -21.20 -10.87
N GLU A 69 7.80 -21.55 -10.81
CA GLU A 69 6.74 -20.92 -11.62
C GLU A 69 6.29 -19.54 -11.12
N TYR A 70 6.72 -19.13 -9.92
CA TYR A 70 6.34 -17.88 -9.27
C TYR A 70 7.54 -16.96 -9.01
N GLY A 71 8.64 -17.11 -9.77
CA GLY A 71 9.84 -16.30 -9.62
C GLY A 71 10.62 -16.12 -10.92
N GLY A 72 11.61 -15.23 -10.90
CA GLY A 72 12.47 -14.94 -12.04
C GLY A 72 11.83 -13.96 -13.03
N SER A 73 11.15 -14.44 -14.07
CA SER A 73 10.54 -13.57 -15.08
C SER A 73 9.37 -12.73 -14.54
N PHE A 74 9.07 -11.63 -15.20
CA PHE A 74 7.94 -10.77 -14.87
C PHE A 74 6.62 -11.55 -14.83
N GLU A 75 6.38 -12.43 -15.80
CA GLU A 75 5.19 -13.27 -15.91
C GLU A 75 5.05 -14.18 -14.68
N ASN A 76 6.15 -14.79 -14.25
CA ASN A 76 6.16 -15.68 -13.11
C ASN A 76 5.98 -14.91 -11.78
N ARG A 77 6.70 -13.81 -11.60
CA ARG A 77 6.61 -12.97 -10.39
C ARG A 77 5.22 -12.36 -10.19
N THR A 78 4.49 -12.08 -11.27
CA THR A 78 3.13 -11.52 -11.22
C THR A 78 2.03 -12.60 -11.30
N ARG A 79 2.38 -13.88 -11.48
CA ARG A 79 1.43 -14.99 -11.71
C ARG A 79 0.37 -15.09 -10.62
N LEU A 80 0.76 -15.17 -9.35
CA LEU A 80 -0.21 -15.32 -8.25
C LEU A 80 -1.20 -14.16 -8.20
N LEU A 81 -0.73 -12.92 -8.39
CA LEU A 81 -1.60 -11.74 -8.41
C LEU A 81 -2.61 -11.83 -9.57
N ARG A 82 -2.14 -12.12 -10.78
CA ARG A 82 -2.98 -12.20 -11.98
C ARG A 82 -4.02 -13.32 -11.90
N ASN A 83 -3.58 -14.52 -11.52
CA ASN A 83 -4.46 -15.67 -11.41
C ASN A 83 -5.45 -15.51 -10.25
N GLY A 84 -5.02 -14.92 -9.13
CA GLY A 84 -5.92 -14.59 -8.01
C GLY A 84 -6.96 -13.53 -8.38
N ILE A 85 -6.58 -12.52 -9.18
CA ILE A 85 -7.54 -11.55 -9.74
C ILE A 85 -8.53 -12.27 -10.67
N ALA A 86 -8.05 -13.10 -11.60
CA ALA A 86 -8.90 -13.86 -12.51
C ALA A 86 -9.92 -14.74 -11.75
N ALA A 87 -9.46 -15.44 -10.71
CA ALA A 87 -10.33 -16.27 -9.87
C ALA A 87 -11.38 -15.44 -9.11
N ALA A 88 -11.01 -14.25 -8.63
CA ALA A 88 -11.95 -13.35 -7.96
C ALA A 88 -12.96 -12.73 -8.93
N LYS A 89 -12.51 -12.36 -10.14
CA LYS A 89 -13.35 -11.77 -11.19
C LYS A 89 -14.43 -12.74 -11.72
N ALA A 90 -14.30 -14.04 -11.49
CA ALA A 90 -15.36 -15.00 -11.79
C ALA A 90 -16.66 -14.71 -10.97
N TYR A 91 -16.57 -13.91 -9.90
CA TYR A 91 -17.70 -13.52 -9.06
C TYR A 91 -18.08 -12.05 -9.18
N GLU A 92 -17.40 -11.30 -10.07
CA GLU A 92 -17.70 -9.89 -10.33
C GLU A 92 -19.05 -9.73 -11.01
N GLU A 93 -19.75 -8.65 -10.67
CA GLU A 93 -21.01 -8.23 -11.30
C GLU A 93 -21.21 -6.72 -11.09
N ASP A 94 -22.23 -6.12 -11.66
CA ASP A 94 -22.49 -4.67 -11.59
C ASP A 94 -22.55 -4.11 -10.15
N THR A 95 -22.90 -4.95 -9.19
CA THR A 95 -23.03 -4.60 -7.76
C THR A 95 -21.88 -5.12 -6.90
N PHE A 96 -20.89 -5.79 -7.48
CA PHE A 96 -19.73 -6.33 -6.75
C PHE A 96 -18.47 -6.25 -7.58
N LEU A 97 -17.56 -5.37 -7.21
CA LEU A 97 -16.31 -5.11 -7.94
C LEU A 97 -15.13 -5.89 -7.38
N VAL A 98 -14.21 -6.24 -8.27
CA VAL A 98 -12.86 -6.71 -7.90
C VAL A 98 -11.85 -5.62 -8.18
N THR A 99 -11.17 -5.17 -7.14
CA THR A 99 -10.10 -4.16 -7.19
C THR A 99 -8.80 -4.73 -6.63
N ALA A 100 -7.71 -3.97 -6.70
CA ALA A 100 -6.45 -4.38 -6.10
C ALA A 100 -5.70 -3.18 -5.49
N ARG A 101 -5.00 -3.44 -4.38
CA ARG A 101 -4.03 -2.50 -3.83
C ARG A 101 -2.62 -2.97 -4.13
N ILE A 102 -1.92 -2.22 -4.97
CA ILE A 102 -0.64 -2.62 -5.54
C ILE A 102 0.48 -1.65 -5.13
N GLY A 103 1.62 -2.21 -4.69
CA GLY A 103 2.86 -1.47 -4.53
C GLY A 103 3.55 -1.34 -5.88
N VAL A 104 3.84 -0.10 -6.32
CA VAL A 104 4.53 0.16 -7.59
C VAL A 104 6.01 0.47 -7.41
N PHE A 105 6.48 0.52 -6.16
CA PHE A 105 7.88 0.74 -5.80
C PHE A 105 8.11 0.28 -4.38
N ASP A 106 9.03 -0.67 -4.15
CA ASP A 106 9.26 -1.23 -2.82
C ASP A 106 10.27 -0.43 -2.00
N GLY A 107 11.15 0.35 -2.64
CA GLY A 107 12.21 1.08 -1.98
C GLY A 107 13.41 0.21 -1.57
N PHE A 108 13.66 -0.88 -2.28
CA PHE A 108 14.83 -1.75 -2.14
C PHE A 108 15.61 -1.78 -3.46
N PRO A 109 16.93 -2.03 -3.43
CA PRO A 109 17.71 -2.16 -4.67
C PRO A 109 17.36 -3.46 -5.41
N TYR A 110 17.55 -3.49 -6.72
CA TYR A 110 17.54 -4.71 -7.52
C TYR A 110 18.59 -5.72 -6.95
N PRO A 111 18.31 -7.03 -6.87
CA PRO A 111 17.10 -7.74 -7.31
C PRO A 111 16.04 -7.95 -6.19
N TYR A 112 15.96 -7.08 -5.21
CA TYR A 112 15.11 -7.25 -4.03
C TYR A 112 13.91 -6.29 -3.99
N GLY A 113 13.83 -5.33 -4.90
CA GLY A 113 12.73 -4.37 -4.99
C GLY A 113 11.94 -4.48 -6.28
N PHE A 114 10.64 -4.25 -6.22
CA PHE A 114 9.80 -4.00 -7.40
C PHE A 114 9.78 -2.51 -7.72
N GLY A 115 9.66 -2.16 -9.00
CA GLY A 115 9.72 -0.77 -9.45
C GLY A 115 11.10 -0.14 -9.32
N VAL A 116 12.16 -0.94 -9.48
CA VAL A 116 13.58 -0.51 -9.50
C VAL A 116 14.29 -1.20 -10.65
N LYS A 117 15.44 -0.63 -11.07
CA LYS A 117 16.24 -1.17 -12.19
C LYS A 117 17.66 -1.47 -11.75
N GLU A 118 18.23 -2.52 -12.32
CA GLU A 118 19.62 -2.91 -12.10
C GLU A 118 20.58 -1.75 -12.38
N GLY A 119 21.55 -1.54 -11.49
CA GLY A 119 22.56 -0.48 -11.60
C GLY A 119 22.10 0.93 -11.26
N LYS A 120 20.80 1.14 -10.94
CA LYS A 120 20.25 2.47 -10.59
C LYS A 120 19.99 2.69 -9.10
N GLY A 121 20.42 1.74 -8.24
CA GLY A 121 20.22 1.83 -6.79
C GLY A 121 18.74 1.81 -6.39
N ILE A 122 18.37 2.64 -5.41
CA ILE A 122 16.98 2.75 -4.89
C ILE A 122 16.31 3.98 -5.53
N GLN A 123 16.18 3.97 -6.85
CA GLN A 123 15.39 4.99 -7.55
C GLN A 123 14.17 4.35 -8.21
N PRO A 124 13.00 5.02 -8.18
CA PRO A 124 11.81 4.50 -8.85
C PRO A 124 12.06 4.32 -10.35
N ASP A 125 11.67 3.15 -10.86
CA ASP A 125 11.60 2.84 -12.28
C ASP A 125 10.21 2.25 -12.55
N MET A 126 9.39 2.97 -13.33
CA MET A 126 7.99 2.61 -13.54
C MET A 126 7.76 1.69 -14.74
N GLU A 127 8.80 1.14 -15.37
CA GLU A 127 8.66 0.27 -16.55
C GLU A 127 7.81 -0.98 -16.25
N GLU A 128 8.23 -1.81 -15.29
CA GLU A 128 7.46 -3.02 -14.90
C GLU A 128 6.12 -2.68 -14.21
N PRO A 129 6.04 -1.71 -13.28
CA PRO A 129 4.76 -1.27 -12.73
C PRO A 129 3.74 -0.85 -13.79
N ILE A 130 4.15 -0.09 -14.80
CA ILE A 130 3.28 0.32 -15.90
C ILE A 130 2.87 -0.90 -16.73
N ALA A 131 3.80 -1.81 -17.05
CA ALA A 131 3.50 -3.04 -17.77
C ALA A 131 2.44 -3.88 -17.02
N LEU A 132 2.58 -4.00 -15.69
CA LEU A 132 1.60 -4.70 -14.85
C LEU A 132 0.22 -4.01 -14.92
N MET A 133 0.16 -2.68 -14.79
CA MET A 133 -1.11 -1.97 -14.81
C MET A 133 -1.80 -2.03 -16.17
N LYS A 134 -1.05 -1.95 -17.28
CA LYS A 134 -1.59 -2.14 -18.63
C LYS A 134 -2.21 -3.54 -18.77
N LEU A 135 -1.47 -4.56 -18.38
CA LEU A 135 -1.95 -5.94 -18.44
C LEU A 135 -3.21 -6.13 -17.58
N LEU A 136 -3.26 -5.58 -16.36
CA LEU A 136 -4.46 -5.68 -15.51
C LEU A 136 -5.66 -4.93 -16.10
N TYR A 137 -5.43 -3.81 -16.78
CA TYR A 137 -6.49 -3.04 -17.42
C TYR A 137 -6.99 -3.70 -18.71
N GLU A 138 -6.08 -4.09 -19.60
CA GLU A 138 -6.39 -4.57 -20.93
C GLU A 138 -6.89 -6.03 -20.91
N ASP A 139 -6.19 -6.93 -20.21
CA ASP A 139 -6.46 -8.37 -20.24
C ASP A 139 -7.40 -8.83 -19.13
N TYR A 140 -7.32 -8.19 -17.93
CA TYR A 140 -8.13 -8.54 -16.77
C TYR A 140 -9.31 -7.59 -16.55
N HIS A 141 -9.45 -6.55 -17.38
CA HIS A 141 -10.54 -5.57 -17.30
C HIS A 141 -10.71 -4.99 -15.88
N MET A 142 -9.57 -4.69 -15.21
CA MET A 142 -9.60 -4.08 -13.89
C MET A 142 -10.02 -2.61 -14.00
N PRO A 143 -11.19 -2.23 -13.44
CA PRO A 143 -11.70 -0.87 -13.59
C PRO A 143 -10.95 0.13 -12.70
N MET A 144 -10.40 -0.36 -11.58
CA MET A 144 -9.83 0.49 -10.54
C MET A 144 -8.70 -0.21 -9.79
N VAL A 145 -7.67 0.55 -9.41
CA VAL A 145 -6.60 0.12 -8.51
C VAL A 145 -6.25 1.20 -7.48
N ASN A 146 -5.80 0.76 -6.32
CA ASN A 146 -5.25 1.60 -5.26
C ASN A 146 -3.72 1.44 -5.27
N LEU A 147 -2.99 2.49 -5.64
CA LEU A 147 -1.53 2.45 -5.73
C LEU A 147 -0.84 3.01 -4.50
N THR A 148 0.28 2.40 -4.15
CA THR A 148 1.13 2.81 -3.03
C THR A 148 2.60 2.53 -3.35
N MET A 149 3.50 3.07 -2.53
CA MET A 149 4.94 2.80 -2.60
C MET A 149 5.51 2.44 -1.24
N GLY A 150 6.61 1.71 -1.23
CA GLY A 150 7.44 1.41 -0.08
C GLY A 150 6.92 0.30 0.82
N ASN A 151 7.76 -0.03 1.80
CA ASN A 151 7.48 -1.02 2.82
C ASN A 151 7.39 -0.37 4.21
N PRO A 152 6.22 -0.38 4.88
CA PRO A 152 6.03 0.30 6.15
C PRO A 152 6.77 -0.35 7.33
N TYR A 153 7.33 -1.53 7.15
CA TYR A 153 8.03 -2.27 8.20
C TYR A 153 9.54 -2.02 8.19
N VAL A 154 10.12 -1.81 7.00
CA VAL A 154 11.56 -1.58 6.81
C VAL A 154 11.86 -0.09 6.64
N SER A 155 11.29 0.53 5.61
CA SER A 155 11.50 1.93 5.25
C SER A 155 10.19 2.71 5.33
N THR A 156 9.69 2.90 6.55
CA THR A 156 8.37 3.48 6.82
C THR A 156 8.16 4.84 6.14
N HIS A 157 9.21 5.68 6.05
CA HIS A 157 9.13 7.01 5.42
C HIS A 157 8.84 6.96 3.92
N VAL A 158 9.25 5.88 3.24
CA VAL A 158 8.98 5.69 1.80
C VAL A 158 7.48 5.55 1.54
N THR A 159 6.77 4.82 2.41
CA THR A 159 5.31 4.64 2.31
C THR A 159 4.53 5.83 2.86
N ARG A 160 5.01 6.42 3.93
CA ARG A 160 4.35 7.52 4.65
C ARG A 160 5.39 8.51 5.13
N PRO A 161 5.64 9.57 4.39
CA PRO A 161 6.62 10.60 4.76
C PRO A 161 6.37 11.16 6.17
N PHE A 162 7.44 11.39 6.93
CA PHE A 162 7.43 12.00 8.26
C PHE A 162 8.79 12.62 8.58
N ASP A 163 8.82 13.58 9.49
CA ASP A 163 10.01 14.28 9.97
C ASP A 163 10.36 13.94 11.42
N GLN A 164 9.46 13.27 12.14
CA GLN A 164 9.61 12.90 13.55
C GLN A 164 9.04 11.52 13.79
N GLY A 165 9.72 10.69 14.57
CA GLY A 165 9.27 9.35 14.89
C GLY A 165 10.36 8.48 15.48
N LYS A 166 10.31 7.18 15.25
CA LYS A 166 11.28 6.19 15.72
C LYS A 166 12.70 6.47 15.19
N TYR A 167 12.81 7.06 14.02
CA TYR A 167 14.04 7.55 13.40
C TYR A 167 13.72 8.81 12.59
N VAL A 168 14.75 9.58 12.25
CA VAL A 168 14.65 10.72 11.33
C VAL A 168 15.13 10.24 9.97
N PRO A 169 14.28 10.27 8.92
CA PRO A 169 14.70 9.91 7.58
C PRO A 169 15.74 10.89 7.04
N GLU A 170 16.69 10.39 6.24
CA GLU A 170 17.61 11.24 5.48
C GLU A 170 16.86 12.03 4.38
N GLU A 171 15.83 11.42 3.82
CA GLU A 171 14.99 12.04 2.83
C GLU A 171 14.03 13.07 3.47
N HIS A 172 14.04 14.29 2.94
CA HIS A 172 13.06 15.29 3.37
C HIS A 172 11.64 14.84 3.01
N PRO A 173 10.65 14.91 3.92
CA PRO A 173 9.32 14.34 3.72
C PRO A 173 8.56 14.85 2.49
N LEU A 174 8.82 16.08 2.04
CA LEU A 174 8.21 16.61 0.82
C LEU A 174 8.71 15.90 -0.44
N TYR A 175 9.98 15.45 -0.48
CA TYR A 175 10.45 14.60 -1.57
C TYR A 175 9.74 13.25 -1.58
N GLY A 176 9.48 12.68 -0.40
CA GLY A 176 8.69 11.46 -0.27
C GLY A 176 7.26 11.62 -0.78
N VAL A 177 6.61 12.75 -0.48
CA VAL A 177 5.28 13.07 -1.03
C VAL A 177 5.34 13.22 -2.55
N ALA A 178 6.33 13.95 -3.07
CA ALA A 178 6.50 14.15 -4.52
C ALA A 178 6.79 12.81 -5.24
N ARG A 179 7.66 11.95 -4.68
CA ARG A 179 7.92 10.61 -5.23
C ARG A 179 6.64 9.79 -5.36
N LEU A 180 5.82 9.76 -4.29
CA LEU A 180 4.55 9.02 -4.29
C LEU A 180 3.63 9.49 -5.41
N ILE A 181 3.36 10.78 -5.49
CA ILE A 181 2.37 11.29 -6.46
C ILE A 181 2.92 11.26 -7.89
N ASN A 182 4.20 11.53 -8.11
CA ASN A 182 4.79 11.51 -9.45
C ASN A 182 4.82 10.09 -10.02
N GLY A 183 5.29 9.08 -9.27
CA GLY A 183 5.31 7.72 -9.76
C GLY A 183 3.90 7.16 -10.01
N ILE A 184 2.92 7.49 -9.14
CA ILE A 184 1.52 7.13 -9.40
C ILE A 184 0.99 7.86 -10.63
N GLY A 185 1.35 9.13 -10.82
CA GLY A 185 0.98 9.93 -11.99
C GLY A 185 1.58 9.40 -13.30
N GLU A 186 2.79 8.83 -13.28
CA GLU A 186 3.36 8.14 -14.45
C GLU A 186 2.51 6.93 -14.86
N VAL A 187 2.07 6.15 -13.87
CA VAL A 187 1.16 5.02 -14.12
C VAL A 187 -0.18 5.52 -14.65
N LYS A 188 -0.77 6.57 -14.06
CA LYS A 188 -2.05 7.14 -14.54
C LYS A 188 -1.97 7.61 -15.98
N LYS A 189 -0.90 8.28 -16.37
CA LYS A 189 -0.67 8.69 -17.76
C LYS A 189 -0.58 7.51 -18.73
N ALA A 190 -0.01 6.40 -18.27
CA ALA A 190 0.17 5.20 -19.11
C ALA A 190 -1.12 4.38 -19.26
N VAL A 191 -2.06 4.47 -18.29
CA VAL A 191 -3.34 3.75 -18.29
C VAL A 191 -4.48 4.73 -17.95
N PRO A 192 -4.78 5.68 -18.84
CA PRO A 192 -5.72 6.78 -18.52
C PRO A 192 -7.17 6.32 -18.28
N GLY A 193 -7.58 5.18 -18.84
CA GLY A 193 -8.91 4.62 -18.67
C GLY A 193 -9.14 3.89 -17.33
N MET A 194 -8.07 3.52 -16.61
CA MET A 194 -8.17 2.90 -15.29
C MET A 194 -8.36 3.97 -14.21
N VAL A 195 -9.29 3.77 -13.30
CA VAL A 195 -9.44 4.62 -12.10
C VAL A 195 -8.29 4.33 -11.14
N ILE A 196 -7.48 5.34 -10.84
CA ILE A 196 -6.31 5.21 -9.96
C ILE A 196 -6.50 6.00 -8.69
N SER A 197 -6.48 5.30 -7.55
CA SER A 197 -6.46 5.90 -6.22
C SER A 197 -5.03 6.04 -5.73
N ALA A 198 -4.57 7.27 -5.48
CA ALA A 198 -3.29 7.57 -4.86
C ALA A 198 -3.38 7.61 -3.34
N SER A 199 -2.25 7.51 -2.66
CA SER A 199 -2.18 7.54 -1.20
C SER A 199 -0.97 8.34 -0.69
N GLY A 200 -0.95 8.68 0.60
CA GLY A 200 0.24 9.20 1.25
C GLY A 200 0.30 10.70 1.60
N PRO A 201 -0.75 11.54 1.37
CA PRO A 201 -0.63 12.99 1.54
C PRO A 201 -0.67 13.46 3.01
N SER A 202 -0.87 12.56 3.98
CA SER A 202 -1.12 12.92 5.40
C SER A 202 -0.02 13.76 6.05
N TYR A 203 1.22 13.73 5.52
CA TYR A 203 2.29 14.62 6.00
C TYR A 203 1.97 16.10 5.78
N LEU A 204 1.21 16.41 4.74
CA LEU A 204 0.82 17.78 4.39
C LEU A 204 -0.22 18.38 5.35
N ARG A 205 -0.70 17.60 6.32
CA ARG A 205 -1.58 18.06 7.42
C ARG A 205 -2.80 18.82 6.88
N GLN A 206 -2.95 20.09 7.23
CA GLN A 206 -4.06 20.96 6.80
C GLN A 206 -4.08 21.29 5.30
N TYR A 207 -3.03 20.95 4.56
CA TYR A 207 -2.96 21.17 3.12
C TYR A 207 -3.20 19.88 2.31
N SER A 208 -3.46 18.76 2.99
CA SER A 208 -3.60 17.47 2.33
C SER A 208 -4.83 17.37 1.43
N ASP A 209 -5.93 18.07 1.76
CA ASP A 209 -7.13 18.18 0.93
C ASP A 209 -6.89 19.02 -0.33
N LEU A 210 -6.19 20.16 -0.21
CA LEU A 210 -5.80 20.99 -1.35
C LEU A 210 -4.83 20.26 -2.28
N PHE A 211 -3.88 19.54 -1.71
CA PHE A 211 -2.96 18.71 -2.48
C PHE A 211 -3.72 17.61 -3.25
N ALA A 212 -4.69 16.95 -2.60
CA ALA A 212 -5.52 15.95 -3.25
C ALA A 212 -6.31 16.54 -4.43
N ALA A 213 -6.95 17.69 -4.22
CA ALA A 213 -7.69 18.40 -5.27
C ALA A 213 -6.77 18.81 -6.44
N GLY A 214 -5.56 19.31 -6.12
CA GLY A 214 -4.55 19.66 -7.13
C GLY A 214 -4.08 18.44 -7.92
N ALA A 215 -3.75 17.33 -7.26
CA ALA A 215 -3.30 16.11 -7.91
C ALA A 215 -4.36 15.52 -8.86
N ILE A 216 -5.63 15.54 -8.47
CA ILE A 216 -6.75 15.11 -9.31
C ILE A 216 -6.92 16.06 -10.50
N LYS A 217 -6.88 17.38 -10.28
CA LYS A 217 -7.00 18.39 -11.32
C LYS A 217 -5.90 18.28 -12.38
N GLU A 218 -4.67 17.97 -11.95
CA GLU A 218 -3.53 17.79 -12.84
C GLU A 218 -3.50 16.39 -13.50
N GLY A 219 -4.49 15.54 -13.24
CA GLY A 219 -4.60 14.20 -13.83
C GLY A 219 -3.55 13.22 -13.34
N LEU A 220 -3.01 13.40 -12.12
CA LEU A 220 -2.03 12.50 -11.53
C LEU A 220 -2.69 11.29 -10.85
N CYS A 221 -3.96 11.39 -10.51
CA CYS A 221 -4.80 10.32 -10.00
C CYS A 221 -6.29 10.72 -10.14
N ASP A 222 -7.19 9.78 -9.94
CA ASP A 222 -8.64 10.03 -9.94
C ASP A 222 -9.19 10.19 -8.53
N GLN A 223 -8.52 9.57 -7.55
CA GLN A 223 -8.92 9.59 -6.14
C GLN A 223 -7.70 9.71 -5.23
N MET A 224 -7.92 10.25 -4.01
CA MET A 224 -6.88 10.33 -2.98
C MET A 224 -7.34 9.66 -1.68
N LEU A 225 -6.53 8.74 -1.19
CA LEU A 225 -6.80 7.96 0.02
C LEU A 225 -6.10 8.53 1.26
N PHE A 226 -6.85 8.65 2.35
CA PHE A 226 -6.41 9.21 3.62
C PHE A 226 -6.49 8.17 4.75
N GLY A 227 -5.42 7.40 4.98
CA GLY A 227 -5.40 6.39 6.02
C GLY A 227 -5.44 6.98 7.43
N ARG A 228 -4.36 7.68 7.84
CA ARG A 228 -4.23 8.22 9.21
C ARG A 228 -5.14 9.41 9.50
N MET A 229 -5.59 10.12 8.49
CA MET A 229 -6.58 11.18 8.63
C MET A 229 -7.89 10.62 9.19
N SER A 230 -8.31 9.43 8.78
CA SER A 230 -9.51 8.76 9.28
C SER A 230 -9.48 8.48 10.78
N PHE A 231 -8.28 8.21 11.35
CA PHE A 231 -8.13 8.12 12.81
C PHE A 231 -8.23 9.48 13.52
N ALA A 232 -7.64 10.52 12.91
CA ALA A 232 -7.59 11.84 13.53
C ALA A 232 -8.90 12.59 13.37
N ASN A 233 -9.59 12.42 12.26
CA ASN A 233 -10.80 13.13 11.89
C ASN A 233 -11.68 12.22 11.00
N PRO A 234 -12.48 11.31 11.57
CA PRO A 234 -13.32 10.40 10.77
C PRO A 234 -14.38 11.13 9.94
N GLU A 235 -14.73 12.36 10.30
CA GLU A 235 -15.70 13.18 9.57
C GLU A 235 -15.09 13.99 8.40
N PHE A 236 -13.78 13.82 8.10
CA PHE A 236 -13.13 14.64 7.08
C PHE A 236 -13.80 14.59 5.69
N PRO A 237 -14.36 13.46 5.22
CA PRO A 237 -15.06 13.45 3.93
C PRO A 237 -16.30 14.34 3.94
N LYS A 238 -17.10 14.26 5.02
CA LYS A 238 -18.27 15.11 5.21
C LYS A 238 -17.89 16.60 5.22
N GLN A 239 -16.83 16.95 5.94
CA GLN A 239 -16.34 18.34 6.00
C GLN A 239 -15.90 18.87 4.63
N ILE A 240 -15.24 18.03 3.80
CA ILE A 240 -14.89 18.41 2.42
C ILE A 240 -16.15 18.65 1.59
N ILE A 241 -17.16 17.78 1.69
CA ILE A 241 -18.41 17.89 0.93
C ILE A 241 -19.19 19.15 1.34
N GLU A 242 -19.33 19.40 2.64
CA GLU A 242 -20.17 20.49 3.17
C GLU A 242 -19.46 21.86 3.15
N ASN A 243 -18.14 21.88 3.43
CA ASN A 243 -17.39 23.12 3.65
C ASN A 243 -16.25 23.34 2.63
N GLY A 244 -16.04 22.41 1.70
CA GLY A 244 -14.94 22.46 0.73
C GLY A 244 -13.57 22.21 1.32
N ARG A 245 -13.42 22.03 2.62
CA ARG A 245 -12.14 21.92 3.34
C ARG A 245 -12.24 21.04 4.60
N VAL A 246 -11.13 20.41 4.95
CA VAL A 246 -10.99 19.73 6.26
C VAL A 246 -10.87 20.75 7.41
N ASP A 247 -11.37 20.40 8.59
CA ASP A 247 -11.09 21.19 9.81
C ASP A 247 -9.60 21.03 10.18
N PHE A 248 -8.83 22.11 10.01
CA PHE A 248 -7.38 22.12 10.24
C PHE A 248 -6.99 21.79 11.70
N LYS A 249 -7.90 21.98 12.67
CA LYS A 249 -7.69 21.64 14.08
C LYS A 249 -7.79 20.13 14.34
N LYS A 250 -8.45 19.39 13.45
CA LYS A 250 -8.69 17.95 13.59
C LYS A 250 -7.78 17.09 12.71
N VAL A 251 -6.94 17.67 11.85
CA VAL A 251 -6.09 16.91 10.93
C VAL A 251 -5.04 16.04 11.64
N CYS A 252 -4.63 14.98 10.99
CA CYS A 252 -3.50 14.16 11.39
C CYS A 252 -2.21 14.99 11.38
N ILE A 253 -1.43 14.95 12.46
CA ILE A 253 -0.16 15.65 12.60
C ILE A 253 1.07 14.78 12.31
N SER A 254 0.86 13.58 11.79
CA SER A 254 1.90 12.60 11.42
C SER A 254 2.86 12.18 12.54
N CYS A 255 2.43 12.25 13.81
CA CYS A 255 3.25 11.97 15.00
C CYS A 255 3.61 10.47 15.21
N GLY A 256 3.02 9.55 14.46
CA GLY A 256 3.33 8.12 14.53
C GLY A 256 2.71 7.32 15.68
N LYS A 257 2.14 7.94 16.71
CA LYS A 257 1.64 7.27 17.92
C LYS A 257 0.61 6.16 17.68
N CYS A 258 -0.28 6.31 16.69
CA CYS A 258 -1.18 5.24 16.29
C CYS A 258 -0.43 4.01 15.74
N GLY A 259 0.69 4.23 15.04
CA GLY A 259 1.55 3.14 14.59
C GLY A 259 2.29 2.42 15.72
N ASP A 260 2.59 3.11 16.82
CA ASP A 260 3.16 2.47 18.02
C ASP A 260 2.14 1.55 18.68
N LEU A 261 0.89 1.99 18.80
CA LEU A 261 -0.21 1.16 19.31
C LEU A 261 -0.45 -0.08 18.44
N ILE A 262 -0.45 0.06 17.11
CA ILE A 262 -0.59 -1.07 16.18
C ILE A 262 0.52 -2.10 16.43
N ARG A 263 1.77 -1.66 16.51
CA ARG A 263 2.92 -2.56 16.72
C ARG A 263 2.90 -3.25 18.07
N ALA A 264 2.34 -2.59 19.06
CA ALA A 264 2.17 -3.14 20.42
C ALA A 264 0.93 -4.04 20.56
N GLY A 265 0.13 -4.23 19.51
CA GLY A 265 -1.11 -5.01 19.58
C GLY A 265 -2.19 -4.39 20.46
N LYS A 266 -2.11 -3.07 20.71
CA LYS A 266 -3.07 -2.34 21.53
C LYS A 266 -4.23 -1.78 20.69
N PRO A 267 -5.40 -1.50 21.30
CA PRO A 267 -6.48 -0.78 20.63
C PRO A 267 -5.96 0.50 19.98
N THR A 268 -6.25 0.69 18.70
CA THR A 268 -5.57 1.69 17.86
C THR A 268 -6.52 2.75 17.32
N GLY A 269 -6.14 4.01 17.53
CA GLY A 269 -6.78 5.20 17.00
C GLY A 269 -5.88 6.41 17.19
N CYS A 270 -6.43 7.62 17.11
CA CYS A 270 -5.65 8.84 17.23
C CYS A 270 -5.43 9.24 18.68
N VAL A 271 -4.25 8.97 19.22
CA VAL A 271 -3.85 9.36 20.61
C VAL A 271 -3.93 10.88 20.87
N VAL A 272 -3.88 11.70 19.80
CA VAL A 272 -3.85 13.16 19.92
C VAL A 272 -5.24 13.80 19.79
N ARG A 273 -6.11 13.22 18.98
CA ARG A 273 -7.44 13.78 18.69
C ARG A 273 -8.57 13.09 19.45
N ASP A 274 -8.31 11.87 19.89
CA ASP A 274 -9.23 11.07 20.70
C ASP A 274 -8.49 10.58 21.96
N THR A 275 -8.18 11.53 22.84
CA THR A 275 -7.43 11.31 24.08
C THR A 275 -8.22 10.50 25.09
N GLU A 276 -9.55 10.63 25.12
CA GLU A 276 -10.43 9.91 26.05
C GLU A 276 -10.32 8.39 25.87
N VAL A 277 -10.22 7.94 24.60
CA VAL A 277 -10.14 6.52 24.29
C VAL A 277 -8.69 6.02 24.24
N TYR A 278 -7.80 6.71 23.50
CA TYR A 278 -6.51 6.13 23.13
C TYR A 278 -5.30 6.57 23.95
N LEU A 279 -5.40 7.66 24.72
CA LEU A 279 -4.26 8.15 25.51
C LEU A 279 -3.82 7.14 26.57
N LYS A 280 -4.75 6.47 27.24
CA LYS A 280 -4.45 5.46 28.27
C LYS A 280 -3.61 4.30 27.70
N TYR A 281 -3.98 3.77 26.53
CA TYR A 281 -3.24 2.68 25.87
C TYR A 281 -1.84 3.12 25.43
N TYR A 282 -1.68 4.39 25.06
CA TYR A 282 -0.38 4.93 24.73
C TYR A 282 0.50 5.16 25.96
N GLN A 283 -0.08 5.55 27.08
CA GLN A 283 0.63 5.66 28.37
C GLN A 283 1.12 4.28 28.86
N GLU A 284 0.28 3.25 28.80
CA GLU A 284 0.65 1.87 29.08
C GLU A 284 1.82 1.42 28.17
N PHE A 285 1.70 1.61 26.85
CA PHE A 285 2.78 1.33 25.92
C PHE A 285 4.08 2.02 26.29
N ARG A 286 4.03 3.28 26.70
CA ARG A 286 5.21 4.04 27.13
C ARG A 286 5.84 3.47 28.41
N GLN A 287 5.03 3.04 29.38
CA GLN A 287 5.51 2.41 30.62
C GLN A 287 6.16 1.06 30.34
N GLU A 288 5.55 0.22 29.49
CA GLU A 288 6.08 -1.10 29.09
C GLU A 288 7.40 -1.01 28.28
N ASN A 289 7.65 0.10 27.62
CA ASN A 289 8.84 0.35 26.78
C ASN A 289 9.76 1.47 27.35
N ALA A 290 9.53 1.90 28.59
CA ALA A 290 10.44 2.78 29.30
C ALA A 290 11.61 1.94 29.86
N VAL A 291 12.72 1.91 29.09
CA VAL A 291 14.02 1.37 29.52
C VAL A 291 14.98 2.54 29.66
#